data_fc2451bcbd5d1f850c0e7c4fba6888bf
#
_entry.id   fc2451bcbd5d1f850c0e7c4fba6888bf
#
_cell.length_a   1.000
_cell.length_b   1.000
_cell.length_c   1.000
_cell.angle_alpha   90.00
_cell.angle_beta   90.00
_cell.angle_gamma   90.00
#
_symmetry.space_group_name_H-M   'P 1'
#
loop_
_entity.id
_entity.type
_entity.pdbx_description
1 polymer ?
#
loop_
_entity_poly.entity_id
_entity_poly.type
_entity_poly.pdbx_seq_one_letter_code
_entity_poly.pdbx_strand_id
1 'polypeptide(L)'
;MHKIPRLFAALVASAALLSVPVALAQDAKSKAAPPRADAAAKGKDLYSQAYFDFMLKQRTAQGQPDTPELRTAVRDELNTRELLVREAKKQGLDKSPAIKTEMDLTSQTVLVRAFMTDYLKAHPVPEDQMRKEYDVIKGQIGDKEYKVRHILVDKESDAKEIIVALQKGEKFEKLAERSKDTGSKDKGGDLDWNAPANFVKPFSDAMIALQKGKFTTTPVQSQFGWHVIQLDDIREAKVPPYEEVKPQLAQRMQGQVVEQYLKDLRAKNGL
;
A
#
# COMPACT_ATOMS: atom_id res chain seq x y z
N MET A 1 -4.62 17.81 -7.45
CA MET A 1 -4.26 16.52 -6.82
C MET A 1 -5.44 16.11 -5.94
N HIS A 2 -6.24 15.15 -6.39
CA HIS A 2 -7.44 14.71 -5.67
C HIS A 2 -6.98 13.83 -4.50
N LYS A 3 -7.31 14.24 -3.28
CA LYS A 3 -7.08 13.40 -2.09
C LYS A 3 -8.07 12.22 -2.16
N ILE A 4 -7.56 11.02 -2.34
CA ILE A 4 -8.36 9.78 -2.24
C ILE A 4 -8.93 9.70 -0.82
N PRO A 5 -10.23 9.40 -0.64
CA PRO A 5 -10.83 9.25 0.69
C PRO A 5 -10.02 8.26 1.53
N ARG A 6 -9.82 8.54 2.81
CA ARG A 6 -9.01 7.73 3.73
C ARG A 6 -9.40 6.25 3.79
N LEU A 7 -10.65 5.90 3.47
CA LEU A 7 -11.08 4.50 3.36
C LEU A 7 -10.36 3.72 2.25
N PHE A 8 -9.98 4.38 1.14
CA PHE A 8 -9.15 3.76 0.11
C PHE A 8 -7.66 3.84 0.42
N ALA A 9 -7.22 4.81 1.24
CA ALA A 9 -5.82 4.98 1.63
C ALA A 9 -5.40 4.02 2.77
N ALA A 10 -6.30 3.63 3.67
CA ALA A 10 -6.03 2.65 4.74
C ALA A 10 -5.83 1.22 4.23
N LEU A 11 -5.99 0.99 2.94
CA LEU A 11 -5.91 -0.31 2.27
C LEU A 11 -4.49 -0.72 1.86
N VAL A 12 -3.46 0.09 2.10
CA VAL A 12 -2.08 -0.17 1.61
C VAL A 12 -1.15 -0.77 2.68
N ALA A 13 -1.61 -0.97 3.90
CA ALA A 13 -0.75 -1.45 4.99
C ALA A 13 -0.96 -2.93 5.28
N SER A 14 -0.54 -3.84 4.40
CA SER A 14 -0.14 -5.23 4.74
C SER A 14 0.28 -6.04 3.52
N ALA A 15 1.30 -5.61 2.80
CA ALA A 15 2.01 -6.50 1.87
C ALA A 15 3.52 -6.16 1.90
N ALA A 16 4.10 -6.16 3.09
CA ALA A 16 5.55 -6.11 3.28
C ALA A 16 6.08 -7.53 3.46
N LEU A 17 6.01 -8.33 2.40
CA LEU A 17 6.83 -9.54 2.29
C LEU A 17 7.28 -9.64 0.83
N LEU A 18 8.61 -9.51 0.66
CA LEU A 18 9.36 -9.73 -0.58
C LEU A 18 9.65 -8.47 -1.45
N SER A 19 10.14 -7.41 -0.85
CA SER A 19 11.00 -6.48 -1.58
C SER A 19 12.41 -6.51 -0.97
N VAL A 20 13.28 -7.30 -1.55
CA VAL A 20 14.72 -7.14 -1.37
C VAL A 20 15.13 -5.98 -2.26
N PRO A 21 15.61 -4.85 -1.72
CA PRO A 21 16.16 -3.80 -2.56
C PRO A 21 17.48 -4.31 -3.12
N VAL A 22 17.54 -4.54 -4.42
CA VAL A 22 18.80 -4.56 -5.14
C VAL A 22 19.27 -3.10 -5.17
N ALA A 23 20.09 -2.72 -4.20
CA ALA A 23 20.81 -1.46 -4.24
C ALA A 23 21.86 -1.57 -5.36
N LEU A 24 21.50 -1.10 -6.55
CA LEU A 24 22.46 -0.75 -7.59
C LEU A 24 22.98 0.64 -7.25
N ALA A 25 24.25 0.68 -6.84
CA ALA A 25 25.00 1.92 -6.70
C ALA A 25 24.97 2.69 -8.04
N GLN A 26 24.28 3.84 -8.04
CA GLN A 26 24.51 4.89 -9.02
C GLN A 26 25.64 5.76 -8.47
N ASP A 27 26.78 5.74 -9.16
CA ASP A 27 27.56 6.94 -9.47
C ASP A 27 28.87 6.54 -10.19
N ALA A 28 28.88 6.80 -11.48
CA ALA A 28 30.10 7.22 -12.18
C ALA A 28 29.72 7.83 -13.53
N LYS A 29 29.77 9.16 -13.62
CA LYS A 29 29.85 9.86 -14.90
C LYS A 29 31.14 9.45 -15.60
N SER A 30 31.05 8.49 -16.51
CA SER A 30 32.11 8.19 -17.48
C SER A 30 31.77 8.86 -18.79
N LYS A 31 32.70 9.71 -19.26
CA LYS A 31 32.68 10.31 -20.59
C LYS A 31 32.56 9.24 -21.65
N ALA A 32 31.57 9.40 -22.53
CA ALA A 32 31.40 8.56 -23.68
C ALA A 32 32.64 8.57 -24.55
N ALA A 33 33.24 7.39 -24.74
CA ALA A 33 34.16 7.12 -25.82
C ALA A 33 33.35 6.86 -27.11
N PRO A 34 33.85 7.24 -28.28
CA PRO A 34 33.13 7.07 -29.53
C PRO A 34 32.96 5.57 -29.87
N PRO A 35 31.90 5.22 -30.63
CA PRO A 35 31.58 3.84 -30.95
C PRO A 35 32.71 3.25 -31.83
N ARG A 36 33.34 2.22 -31.30
CA ARG A 36 34.17 1.32 -32.14
C ARG A 36 33.19 0.40 -32.85
N ALA A 37 33.08 0.60 -34.15
CA ALA A 37 32.44 -0.32 -35.08
C ALA A 37 33.17 -1.69 -35.05
N ASP A 38 32.36 -2.75 -35.07
CA ASP A 38 32.69 -4.11 -35.55
C ASP A 38 34.02 -4.73 -35.12
N ALA A 39 34.01 -5.26 -33.89
CA ALA A 39 34.78 -6.46 -33.62
C ALA A 39 33.78 -7.59 -33.29
N ALA A 40 33.38 -8.32 -34.34
CA ALA A 40 32.68 -9.59 -34.14
C ALA A 40 33.56 -10.46 -33.23
N ALA A 41 33.15 -10.63 -31.99
CA ALA A 41 33.82 -11.44 -31.01
C ALA A 41 33.81 -12.90 -31.50
N LYS A 42 34.90 -13.35 -32.08
CA LYS A 42 35.23 -14.76 -32.34
C LYS A 42 35.59 -15.42 -30.99
N GLY A 43 34.68 -15.42 -30.03
CA GLY A 43 34.83 -16.13 -28.77
C GLY A 43 33.66 -17.09 -28.63
N LYS A 44 33.93 -18.34 -28.28
CA LYS A 44 32.88 -19.32 -27.92
C LYS A 44 32.17 -18.79 -26.66
N ASP A 45 30.86 -18.56 -26.77
CA ASP A 45 30.06 -18.19 -25.62
C ASP A 45 30.23 -19.24 -24.50
N LEU A 46 30.51 -18.76 -23.29
CA LEU A 46 30.79 -19.61 -22.12
C LEU A 46 29.52 -20.06 -21.38
N TYR A 47 28.35 -19.53 -21.76
CA TYR A 47 27.08 -19.73 -21.16
C TYR A 47 26.09 -20.45 -22.12
N SER A 48 24.95 -20.88 -21.62
CA SER A 48 23.89 -21.47 -22.46
C SER A 48 23.05 -20.40 -23.17
N GLN A 49 22.54 -20.71 -24.36
CA GLN A 49 21.62 -19.83 -25.06
C GLN A 49 20.40 -19.43 -24.20
N ALA A 50 19.91 -20.34 -23.35
CA ALA A 50 18.80 -20.06 -22.45
C ALA A 50 19.08 -18.88 -21.48
N TYR A 51 20.34 -18.72 -21.01
CA TYR A 51 20.71 -17.58 -20.17
C TYR A 51 20.69 -16.28 -20.95
N PHE A 52 21.16 -16.30 -22.19
CA PHE A 52 21.12 -15.14 -23.07
C PHE A 52 19.68 -14.70 -23.34
N ASP A 53 18.83 -15.63 -23.75
CA ASP A 53 17.43 -15.35 -24.06
C ASP A 53 16.67 -14.83 -22.83
N PHE A 54 16.94 -15.39 -21.66
CA PHE A 54 16.36 -14.94 -20.41
C PHE A 54 16.79 -13.50 -20.05
N MET A 55 18.11 -13.22 -20.10
CA MET A 55 18.64 -11.89 -19.79
C MET A 55 18.15 -10.84 -20.78
N LEU A 56 18.15 -11.14 -22.08
CA LEU A 56 17.64 -10.25 -23.11
C LEU A 56 16.17 -9.96 -22.90
N LYS A 57 15.35 -10.98 -22.63
CA LYS A 57 13.92 -10.83 -22.30
C LYS A 57 13.69 -9.95 -21.07
N GLN A 58 14.50 -10.09 -20.02
CA GLN A 58 14.42 -9.22 -18.85
C GLN A 58 14.72 -7.76 -19.17
N ARG A 59 15.78 -7.49 -19.97
CA ARG A 59 16.15 -6.13 -20.35
C ARG A 59 15.10 -5.47 -21.24
N THR A 60 14.54 -6.21 -22.20
CA THR A 60 13.49 -5.70 -23.06
C THR A 60 12.17 -5.47 -22.31
N ALA A 61 11.84 -6.31 -21.33
CA ALA A 61 10.68 -6.11 -20.46
C ALA A 61 10.81 -4.86 -19.55
N GLN A 62 12.05 -4.39 -19.29
CA GLN A 62 12.34 -3.14 -18.59
C GLN A 62 12.36 -1.91 -19.53
N GLY A 63 11.94 -2.07 -20.78
CA GLY A 63 11.84 -0.97 -21.76
C GLY A 63 13.11 -0.71 -22.58
N GLN A 64 14.16 -1.55 -22.47
CA GLN A 64 15.33 -1.42 -23.32
C GLN A 64 15.02 -2.00 -24.71
N PRO A 65 15.29 -1.27 -25.82
CA PRO A 65 15.06 -1.80 -27.16
C PRO A 65 16.06 -2.93 -27.46
N ASP A 66 15.59 -3.95 -28.18
CA ASP A 66 16.43 -5.06 -28.63
C ASP A 66 17.33 -4.59 -29.80
N THR A 67 18.55 -4.20 -29.49
CA THR A 67 19.55 -3.70 -30.43
C THR A 67 20.78 -4.61 -30.47
N PRO A 68 21.60 -4.55 -31.53
CA PRO A 68 22.88 -5.26 -31.58
C PRO A 68 23.80 -4.92 -30.39
N GLU A 69 23.78 -3.66 -29.94
CA GLU A 69 24.59 -3.18 -28.81
C GLU A 69 24.12 -3.82 -27.51
N LEU A 70 22.78 -3.87 -27.26
CA LEU A 70 22.21 -4.54 -26.08
C LEU A 70 22.58 -6.04 -26.10
N ARG A 71 22.45 -6.70 -27.25
CA ARG A 71 22.80 -8.11 -27.39
C ARG A 71 24.29 -8.37 -27.11
N THR A 72 25.17 -7.47 -27.57
CA THR A 72 26.61 -7.54 -27.26
C THR A 72 26.86 -7.35 -25.79
N ALA A 73 26.28 -6.34 -25.17
CA ALA A 73 26.41 -6.09 -23.74
C ALA A 73 25.95 -7.29 -22.89
N VAL A 74 24.82 -7.93 -23.24
CA VAL A 74 24.33 -9.13 -22.56
C VAL A 74 25.30 -10.30 -22.70
N ARG A 75 25.93 -10.50 -23.88
CA ARG A 75 26.94 -11.53 -24.09
C ARG A 75 28.18 -11.32 -23.22
N ASP A 76 28.68 -10.09 -23.20
CA ASP A 76 29.85 -9.73 -22.41
C ASP A 76 29.61 -9.89 -20.91
N GLU A 77 28.43 -9.48 -20.44
CA GLU A 77 28.00 -9.68 -19.06
C GLU A 77 27.96 -11.16 -18.69
N LEU A 78 27.34 -12.00 -19.52
CA LEU A 78 27.22 -13.43 -19.27
C LEU A 78 28.57 -14.15 -19.33
N ASN A 79 29.45 -13.80 -20.27
CA ASN A 79 30.78 -14.35 -20.32
C ASN A 79 31.62 -13.99 -19.08
N THR A 80 31.58 -12.72 -18.66
CA THR A 80 32.24 -12.25 -17.45
C THR A 80 31.70 -12.97 -16.21
N ARG A 81 30.38 -13.09 -16.10
CA ARG A 81 29.73 -13.82 -15.00
C ARG A 81 30.18 -15.27 -14.94
N GLU A 82 30.25 -15.97 -16.07
CA GLU A 82 30.67 -17.38 -16.12
C GLU A 82 32.13 -17.53 -15.71
N LEU A 83 33.03 -16.63 -16.12
CA LEU A 83 34.43 -16.63 -15.68
C LEU A 83 34.55 -16.48 -14.17
N LEU A 84 33.81 -15.54 -13.57
CA LEU A 84 33.77 -15.35 -12.11
C LEU A 84 33.21 -16.57 -11.37
N VAL A 85 32.14 -17.18 -11.90
CA VAL A 85 31.59 -18.42 -11.34
C VAL A 85 32.60 -19.56 -11.34
N ARG A 86 33.32 -19.72 -12.46
CA ARG A 86 34.40 -20.74 -12.54
C ARG A 86 35.49 -20.49 -11.51
N GLU A 87 35.92 -19.25 -11.35
CA GLU A 87 36.91 -18.90 -10.36
C GLU A 87 36.44 -19.13 -8.92
N ALA A 88 35.21 -18.74 -8.61
CA ALA A 88 34.59 -19.02 -7.31
C ALA A 88 34.53 -20.55 -7.00
N LYS A 89 34.20 -21.36 -8.01
CA LYS A 89 34.20 -22.83 -7.88
C LYS A 89 35.60 -23.39 -7.66
N LYS A 90 36.64 -22.86 -8.33
CA LYS A 90 38.02 -23.26 -8.08
C LYS A 90 38.45 -22.99 -6.64
N GLN A 91 37.98 -21.89 -6.05
CA GLN A 91 38.23 -21.55 -4.66
C GLN A 91 37.33 -22.32 -3.68
N GLY A 92 36.42 -23.15 -4.16
CA GLY A 92 35.53 -23.98 -3.34
C GLY A 92 34.38 -23.23 -2.68
N LEU A 93 34.07 -21.98 -3.08
CA LEU A 93 33.01 -21.18 -2.48
C LEU A 93 31.63 -21.82 -2.64
N ASP A 94 31.41 -22.52 -3.75
CA ASP A 94 30.19 -23.30 -4.00
C ASP A 94 29.99 -24.49 -3.04
N LYS A 95 31.04 -24.88 -2.31
CA LYS A 95 30.99 -25.98 -1.32
C LYS A 95 30.74 -25.46 0.10
N SER A 96 30.86 -24.15 0.33
CA SER A 96 30.62 -23.55 1.63
C SER A 96 29.18 -23.81 2.08
N PRO A 97 28.95 -24.30 3.31
CA PRO A 97 27.59 -24.53 3.82
C PRO A 97 26.72 -23.26 3.79
N ALA A 98 27.30 -22.10 4.13
CA ALA A 98 26.59 -20.82 4.11
C ALA A 98 26.14 -20.44 2.69
N ILE A 99 27.04 -20.54 1.70
CA ILE A 99 26.72 -20.21 0.31
C ILE A 99 25.69 -21.19 -0.27
N LYS A 100 25.80 -22.49 0.04
CA LYS A 100 24.78 -23.47 -0.38
C LYS A 100 23.40 -23.11 0.19
N THR A 101 23.32 -22.79 1.48
CA THR A 101 22.04 -22.38 2.11
C THR A 101 21.47 -21.14 1.44
N GLU A 102 22.30 -20.13 1.14
CA GLU A 102 21.85 -18.91 0.45
C GLU A 102 21.37 -19.20 -0.98
N MET A 103 22.07 -20.05 -1.72
CA MET A 103 21.67 -20.48 -3.06
C MET A 103 20.34 -21.24 -3.03
N ASP A 104 20.16 -22.15 -2.06
CA ASP A 104 18.93 -22.91 -1.90
C ASP A 104 17.74 -22.01 -1.55
N LEU A 105 17.90 -21.08 -0.61
CA LEU A 105 16.85 -20.10 -0.26
C LEU A 105 16.50 -19.19 -1.44
N THR A 106 17.51 -18.78 -2.21
CA THR A 106 17.30 -17.97 -3.42
C THR A 106 16.49 -18.76 -4.47
N SER A 107 16.87 -20.02 -4.69
CA SER A 107 16.13 -20.92 -5.59
C SER A 107 14.69 -21.13 -5.15
N GLN A 108 14.45 -21.38 -3.85
CA GLN A 108 13.11 -21.47 -3.28
C GLN A 108 12.31 -20.20 -3.49
N THR A 109 12.92 -19.02 -3.32
CA THR A 109 12.26 -17.72 -3.55
C THR A 109 11.77 -17.59 -5.00
N VAL A 110 12.59 -18.02 -5.96
CA VAL A 110 12.19 -18.02 -7.38
C VAL A 110 11.01 -18.97 -7.62
N LEU A 111 11.07 -20.18 -7.04
CA LEU A 111 10.03 -21.19 -7.18
C LEU A 111 8.70 -20.73 -6.55
N VAL A 112 8.75 -20.18 -5.33
CA VAL A 112 7.56 -19.66 -4.64
C VAL A 112 6.91 -18.55 -5.46
N ARG A 113 7.71 -17.60 -5.98
CA ARG A 113 7.20 -16.51 -6.82
C ARG A 113 6.55 -17.03 -8.11
N ALA A 114 7.17 -17.99 -8.79
CA ALA A 114 6.61 -18.61 -9.98
C ALA A 114 5.27 -19.30 -9.66
N PHE A 115 5.25 -20.09 -8.61
CA PHE A 115 4.03 -20.77 -8.14
C PHE A 115 2.91 -19.77 -7.82
N MET A 116 3.20 -18.71 -7.06
CA MET A 116 2.18 -17.71 -6.70
C MET A 116 1.67 -16.94 -7.92
N THR A 117 2.54 -16.68 -8.89
CA THR A 117 2.14 -16.05 -10.16
C THR A 117 1.16 -16.92 -10.93
N ASP A 118 1.45 -18.22 -11.05
CA ASP A 118 0.60 -19.16 -11.77
C ASP A 118 -0.69 -19.46 -10.99
N TYR A 119 -0.61 -19.53 -9.66
CA TYR A 119 -1.80 -19.67 -8.81
C TYR A 119 -2.78 -18.52 -9.00
N LEU A 120 -2.30 -17.25 -8.97
CA LEU A 120 -3.15 -16.08 -9.17
C LEU A 120 -3.73 -16.00 -10.59
N LYS A 121 -3.00 -16.47 -11.61
CA LYS A 121 -3.55 -16.58 -12.98
C LYS A 121 -4.67 -17.62 -13.07
N ALA A 122 -4.51 -18.74 -12.37
CA ALA A 122 -5.51 -19.79 -12.32
C ALA A 122 -6.73 -19.43 -11.44
N HIS A 123 -6.56 -18.51 -10.49
CA HIS A 123 -7.59 -18.07 -9.55
C HIS A 123 -7.77 -16.54 -9.65
N PRO A 124 -8.22 -16.02 -10.79
CA PRO A 124 -8.44 -14.57 -10.96
C PRO A 124 -9.60 -14.13 -10.06
N VAL A 125 -9.51 -12.92 -9.55
CA VAL A 125 -10.64 -12.29 -8.86
C VAL A 125 -11.71 -11.95 -9.90
N PRO A 126 -12.93 -12.50 -9.78
CA PRO A 126 -14.01 -12.21 -10.72
C PRO A 126 -14.44 -10.75 -10.68
N GLU A 127 -14.75 -10.19 -11.84
CA GLU A 127 -15.16 -8.79 -11.99
C GLU A 127 -16.42 -8.46 -11.17
N ASP A 128 -17.39 -9.39 -11.12
CA ASP A 128 -18.63 -9.22 -10.35
C ASP A 128 -18.37 -9.16 -8.85
N GLN A 129 -17.38 -9.89 -8.34
CA GLN A 129 -16.97 -9.80 -6.93
C GLN A 129 -16.31 -8.45 -6.63
N MET A 130 -15.47 -7.95 -7.54
CA MET A 130 -14.86 -6.62 -7.39
C MET A 130 -15.92 -5.52 -7.39
N ARG A 131 -16.95 -5.62 -8.25
CA ARG A 131 -18.05 -4.65 -8.29
C ARG A 131 -18.88 -4.70 -7.01
N LYS A 132 -19.19 -5.90 -6.51
CA LYS A 132 -19.90 -6.05 -5.22
C LYS A 132 -19.13 -5.42 -4.07
N GLU A 133 -17.82 -5.65 -4.01
CA GLU A 133 -16.97 -5.06 -2.97
C GLU A 133 -16.89 -3.54 -3.10
N TYR A 134 -16.81 -3.03 -4.33
CA TYR A 134 -16.89 -1.59 -4.59
C TYR A 134 -18.20 -0.99 -4.09
N ASP A 135 -19.33 -1.65 -4.36
CA ASP A 135 -20.67 -1.18 -3.92
C ASP A 135 -20.79 -1.20 -2.40
N VAL A 136 -20.22 -2.22 -1.73
CA VAL A 136 -20.15 -2.25 -0.26
C VAL A 136 -19.37 -1.06 0.28
N ILE A 137 -18.16 -0.81 -0.27
CA ILE A 137 -17.31 0.33 0.16
C ILE A 137 -18.02 1.66 -0.13
N LYS A 138 -18.64 1.79 -1.31
CA LYS A 138 -19.43 2.96 -1.68
C LYS A 138 -20.57 3.20 -0.70
N GLY A 139 -21.30 2.14 -0.33
CA GLY A 139 -22.36 2.22 0.67
C GLY A 139 -21.87 2.61 2.06
N GLN A 140 -20.68 2.17 2.46
CA GLN A 140 -20.05 2.56 3.73
C GLN A 140 -19.62 4.03 3.75
N ILE A 141 -19.11 4.56 2.64
CA ILE A 141 -18.77 5.98 2.50
C ILE A 141 -20.05 6.82 2.61
N GLY A 142 -21.15 6.33 2.04
CA GLY A 142 -22.42 7.05 1.98
C GLY A 142 -22.39 8.22 0.98
N ASP A 143 -23.48 8.97 0.94
CA ASP A 143 -23.67 10.05 -0.04
C ASP A 143 -23.12 11.41 0.44
N LYS A 144 -22.77 11.54 1.72
CA LYS A 144 -22.37 12.79 2.34
C LYS A 144 -21.12 12.68 3.18
N GLU A 145 -20.31 13.72 3.14
CA GLU A 145 -19.22 13.99 4.06
C GLU A 145 -19.58 15.18 4.94
N TYR A 146 -19.15 15.09 6.20
CA TYR A 146 -19.44 16.05 7.24
C TYR A 146 -18.13 16.68 7.73
N LYS A 147 -18.07 18.00 7.76
CA LYS A 147 -16.99 18.72 8.41
C LYS A 147 -17.39 18.97 9.85
N VAL A 148 -16.68 18.34 10.77
CA VAL A 148 -17.06 18.35 12.20
C VAL A 148 -15.90 18.71 13.09
N ARG A 149 -16.24 19.31 14.23
CA ARG A 149 -15.37 19.48 15.38
C ARG A 149 -15.89 18.68 16.55
N HIS A 150 -14.99 18.26 17.42
CA HIS A 150 -15.41 17.64 18.66
C HIS A 150 -14.52 18.02 19.85
N ILE A 151 -15.10 17.86 21.04
CA ILE A 151 -14.39 17.92 22.31
C ILE A 151 -14.67 16.61 23.02
N LEU A 152 -13.62 15.89 23.40
CA LEU A 152 -13.70 14.63 24.12
C LEU A 152 -13.26 14.84 25.57
N VAL A 153 -14.05 14.40 26.52
CA VAL A 153 -13.76 14.45 27.95
C VAL A 153 -14.10 13.13 28.66
N ASP A 154 -13.55 12.91 29.86
CA ASP A 154 -13.77 11.66 30.61
C ASP A 154 -15.14 11.62 31.29
N LYS A 155 -15.64 12.77 31.72
CA LYS A 155 -16.84 12.84 32.56
C LYS A 155 -17.99 13.56 31.81
N GLU A 156 -19.19 13.05 32.01
CA GLU A 156 -20.39 13.67 31.48
C GLU A 156 -20.59 15.11 31.99
N SER A 157 -20.24 15.36 33.29
CA SER A 157 -20.28 16.70 33.90
C SER A 157 -19.48 17.73 33.11
N ASP A 158 -18.28 17.36 32.70
CA ASP A 158 -17.38 18.27 31.96
C ASP A 158 -17.93 18.59 30.57
N ALA A 159 -18.51 17.57 29.91
CA ALA A 159 -19.21 17.78 28.63
C ALA A 159 -20.43 18.70 28.78
N LYS A 160 -21.20 18.55 29.85
CA LYS A 160 -22.33 19.46 30.16
C LYS A 160 -21.88 20.89 30.40
N GLU A 161 -20.79 21.09 31.13
CA GLU A 161 -20.19 22.45 31.33
C GLU A 161 -19.77 23.09 30.01
N ILE A 162 -19.13 22.30 29.13
CA ILE A 162 -18.74 22.77 27.79
C ILE A 162 -19.96 23.19 26.97
N ILE A 163 -21.03 22.40 27.00
CA ILE A 163 -22.27 22.73 26.31
C ILE A 163 -22.87 24.04 26.85
N VAL A 164 -22.88 24.24 28.17
CA VAL A 164 -23.35 25.48 28.79
C VAL A 164 -22.49 26.67 28.37
N ALA A 165 -21.18 26.51 28.30
CA ALA A 165 -20.25 27.56 27.84
C ALA A 165 -20.51 27.93 26.38
N LEU A 166 -20.72 26.93 25.50
CA LEU A 166 -21.09 27.15 24.10
C LEU A 166 -22.44 27.89 23.95
N GLN A 167 -23.43 27.54 24.76
CA GLN A 167 -24.73 28.23 24.79
C GLN A 167 -24.61 29.67 25.24
N LYS A 168 -23.61 30.02 26.05
CA LYS A 168 -23.29 31.39 26.46
C LYS A 168 -22.46 32.17 25.42
N GLY A 169 -22.10 31.50 24.29
CA GLY A 169 -21.38 32.14 23.19
C GLY A 169 -19.86 32.01 23.25
N GLU A 170 -19.32 31.16 24.13
CA GLU A 170 -17.87 30.85 24.07
C GLU A 170 -17.53 30.13 22.77
N LYS A 171 -16.33 30.40 22.25
CA LYS A 171 -15.90 29.81 20.99
C LYS A 171 -15.52 28.32 21.19
N PHE A 172 -15.98 27.49 20.25
CA PHE A 172 -15.70 26.06 20.27
C PHE A 172 -14.20 25.76 20.30
N GLU A 173 -13.42 26.51 19.50
CA GLU A 173 -11.96 26.35 19.41
C GLU A 173 -11.26 26.53 20.77
N LYS A 174 -11.71 27.52 21.57
CA LYS A 174 -11.17 27.77 22.90
C LYS A 174 -11.50 26.64 23.88
N LEU A 175 -12.75 26.14 23.82
CA LEU A 175 -13.18 25.04 24.66
C LEU A 175 -12.53 23.71 24.25
N ALA A 176 -12.12 23.56 22.99
CA ALA A 176 -11.42 22.39 22.47
C ALA A 176 -10.04 22.17 23.13
N GLU A 177 -9.44 23.22 23.71
CA GLU A 177 -8.20 23.08 24.50
C GLU A 177 -8.39 22.14 25.71
N ARG A 178 -9.63 21.98 26.20
CA ARG A 178 -10.02 21.06 27.28
C ARG A 178 -10.17 19.60 26.80
N SER A 179 -10.06 19.37 25.49
CA SER A 179 -10.25 18.05 24.89
C SER A 179 -9.10 17.11 25.27
N LYS A 180 -9.46 15.86 25.54
CA LYS A 180 -8.56 14.72 25.69
C LYS A 180 -8.00 14.21 24.33
N ASP A 181 -8.67 14.55 23.22
CA ASP A 181 -8.20 14.18 21.90
C ASP A 181 -7.03 15.08 21.45
N THR A 182 -5.83 14.57 21.63
CA THR A 182 -4.58 15.27 21.26
C THR A 182 -4.42 15.43 19.74
N GLY A 183 -5.18 14.69 18.93
CA GLY A 183 -5.12 14.77 17.48
C GLY A 183 -5.82 16.00 16.90
N SER A 184 -6.86 16.50 17.61
CA SER A 184 -7.68 17.63 17.13
C SER A 184 -7.70 18.85 18.06
N LYS A 185 -7.40 18.72 19.37
CA LYS A 185 -7.53 19.82 20.32
C LYS A 185 -6.79 21.09 19.89
N ASP A 186 -5.55 20.96 19.40
CA ASP A 186 -4.70 22.11 19.00
C ASP A 186 -5.13 22.71 17.66
N LYS A 187 -6.11 22.09 16.99
CA LYS A 187 -6.79 22.54 15.78
C LYS A 187 -8.23 23.01 16.06
N GLY A 188 -8.52 23.35 17.34
CA GLY A 188 -9.86 23.73 17.74
C GLY A 188 -10.91 22.62 17.64
N GLY A 189 -10.48 21.35 17.78
CA GLY A 189 -11.32 20.17 17.69
C GLY A 189 -11.64 19.71 16.26
N ASP A 190 -11.06 20.35 15.21
CA ASP A 190 -11.37 20.05 13.81
C ASP A 190 -10.92 18.64 13.39
N LEU A 191 -11.88 17.84 12.93
CA LEU A 191 -11.68 16.50 12.41
C LEU A 191 -11.67 16.47 10.87
N ASP A 192 -11.79 17.63 10.21
CA ASP A 192 -11.87 17.75 8.76
C ASP A 192 -13.12 17.05 8.18
N TRP A 193 -13.15 16.87 6.86
CA TRP A 193 -14.23 16.18 6.14
C TRP A 193 -14.15 14.67 6.33
N ASN A 194 -15.24 14.08 6.83
CA ASN A 194 -15.31 12.65 7.08
C ASN A 194 -16.67 12.08 6.72
N ALA A 195 -16.67 10.82 6.25
CA ALA A 195 -17.88 10.03 6.12
C ALA A 195 -18.36 9.52 7.49
N PRO A 196 -19.67 9.30 7.71
CA PRO A 196 -20.21 8.78 8.97
C PRO A 196 -19.57 7.47 9.42
N ALA A 197 -19.22 6.60 8.47
CA ALA A 197 -18.59 5.30 8.75
C ALA A 197 -17.19 5.40 9.40
N ASN A 198 -16.56 6.57 9.38
CA ASN A 198 -15.25 6.78 10.02
C ASN A 198 -15.35 6.99 11.55
N PHE A 199 -16.58 7.08 12.07
CA PHE A 199 -16.85 7.33 13.49
C PHE A 199 -17.57 6.15 14.13
N VAL A 200 -17.44 6.02 15.44
CA VAL A 200 -18.27 5.08 16.21
C VAL A 200 -19.75 5.49 16.13
N LYS A 201 -20.62 4.50 16.15
CA LYS A 201 -22.05 4.70 15.88
C LYS A 201 -22.71 5.83 16.72
N PRO A 202 -22.50 5.95 18.05
CA PRO A 202 -23.10 7.06 18.80
C PRO A 202 -22.66 8.44 18.31
N PHE A 203 -21.40 8.58 17.89
CA PHE A 203 -20.88 9.83 17.36
C PHE A 203 -21.48 10.15 16.00
N SER A 204 -21.49 9.17 15.08
CA SER A 204 -22.02 9.37 13.72
C SER A 204 -23.52 9.66 13.73
N ASP A 205 -24.30 8.98 14.57
CA ASP A 205 -25.74 9.24 14.71
C ASP A 205 -26.02 10.68 15.19
N ALA A 206 -25.27 11.13 16.19
CA ALA A 206 -25.40 12.50 16.70
C ALA A 206 -24.97 13.55 15.66
N MET A 207 -23.86 13.27 14.94
CA MET A 207 -23.37 14.14 13.88
C MET A 207 -24.36 14.33 12.74
N ILE A 208 -24.96 13.23 12.26
CA ILE A 208 -25.94 13.22 11.16
C ILE A 208 -27.22 13.98 11.56
N ALA A 209 -27.61 13.91 12.84
CA ALA A 209 -28.81 14.61 13.35
C ALA A 209 -28.61 16.13 13.48
N LEU A 210 -27.37 16.62 13.45
CA LEU A 210 -27.09 18.05 13.58
C LEU A 210 -27.40 18.81 12.28
N GLN A 211 -27.88 20.04 12.44
CA GLN A 211 -27.89 21.03 11.38
C GLN A 211 -26.56 21.75 11.26
N LYS A 212 -26.21 22.20 10.06
CA LYS A 212 -25.00 23.00 9.80
C LYS A 212 -24.91 24.20 10.77
N GLY A 213 -23.75 24.38 11.37
CA GLY A 213 -23.44 25.43 12.34
C GLY A 213 -23.97 25.16 13.76
N LYS A 214 -24.56 23.98 14.03
CA LYS A 214 -25.07 23.61 15.35
C LYS A 214 -24.15 22.61 16.04
N PHE A 215 -24.25 22.55 17.36
CA PHE A 215 -23.54 21.60 18.21
C PHE A 215 -24.55 20.76 19.03
N THR A 216 -24.10 19.63 19.55
CA THR A 216 -24.92 18.74 20.39
C THR A 216 -25.31 19.44 21.69
N THR A 217 -26.60 19.45 22.00
CA THR A 217 -27.14 20.06 23.23
C THR A 217 -27.13 19.09 24.42
N THR A 218 -26.79 17.84 24.18
CA THR A 218 -26.58 16.79 25.18
C THR A 218 -25.24 16.09 24.91
N PRO A 219 -24.50 15.67 25.96
CA PRO A 219 -23.29 14.90 25.78
C PRO A 219 -23.54 13.58 25.04
N VAL A 220 -22.63 13.21 24.13
CA VAL A 220 -22.69 11.97 23.38
C VAL A 220 -21.70 10.97 23.95
N GLN A 221 -22.17 9.85 24.50
CA GLN A 221 -21.32 8.82 25.09
C GLN A 221 -20.77 7.87 24.03
N SER A 222 -19.49 7.53 24.15
CA SER A 222 -18.84 6.46 23.39
C SER A 222 -17.91 5.65 24.28
N GLN A 223 -17.26 4.63 23.71
CA GLN A 223 -16.21 3.87 24.41
C GLN A 223 -14.96 4.72 24.77
N PHE A 224 -14.80 5.88 24.18
CA PHE A 224 -13.65 6.79 24.40
C PHE A 224 -13.93 7.84 25.47
N GLY A 225 -15.17 8.03 25.86
CA GLY A 225 -15.63 9.06 26.80
C GLY A 225 -16.85 9.81 26.28
N TRP A 226 -16.96 11.08 26.68
CA TRP A 226 -18.09 11.96 26.37
C TRP A 226 -17.67 13.01 25.34
N HIS A 227 -18.47 13.13 24.29
CA HIS A 227 -18.22 14.06 23.19
C HIS A 227 -19.21 15.21 23.21
N VAL A 228 -18.72 16.39 22.86
CA VAL A 228 -19.51 17.51 22.36
C VAL A 228 -19.12 17.70 20.90
N ILE A 229 -20.09 17.66 20.00
CA ILE A 229 -19.86 17.64 18.54
C ILE A 229 -20.49 18.89 17.93
N GLN A 230 -19.76 19.56 17.05
CA GLN A 230 -20.25 20.67 16.22
C GLN A 230 -20.17 20.28 14.75
N LEU A 231 -21.23 20.52 14.00
CA LEU A 231 -21.25 20.34 12.56
C LEU A 231 -20.98 21.67 11.86
N ASP A 232 -19.83 21.80 11.24
CA ASP A 232 -19.43 23.01 10.52
C ASP A 232 -20.04 23.06 9.12
N ASP A 233 -19.99 21.95 8.37
CA ASP A 233 -20.49 21.89 7.01
C ASP A 233 -20.85 20.46 6.56
N ILE A 234 -21.61 20.36 5.46
CA ILE A 234 -22.00 19.10 4.81
C ILE A 234 -21.73 19.25 3.31
N ARG A 235 -21.18 18.22 2.69
CA ARG A 235 -21.03 18.14 1.24
C ARG A 235 -21.36 16.76 0.71
N GLU A 236 -21.60 16.64 -0.59
CA GLU A 236 -21.70 15.35 -1.25
C GLU A 236 -20.36 14.61 -1.19
N ALA A 237 -20.40 13.32 -0.86
CA ALA A 237 -19.24 12.48 -0.83
C ALA A 237 -18.72 12.23 -2.26
N LYS A 238 -17.43 12.46 -2.48
CA LYS A 238 -16.77 12.15 -3.75
C LYS A 238 -16.26 10.71 -3.72
N VAL A 239 -17.10 9.79 -4.15
CA VAL A 239 -16.69 8.40 -4.33
C VAL A 239 -16.01 8.29 -5.70
N PRO A 240 -14.73 7.87 -5.76
CA PRO A 240 -14.05 7.68 -7.05
C PRO A 240 -14.77 6.64 -7.89
N PRO A 241 -14.86 6.80 -9.23
CA PRO A 241 -15.45 5.80 -10.11
C PRO A 241 -14.77 4.43 -9.96
N TYR A 242 -15.53 3.36 -10.19
CA TYR A 242 -15.02 1.98 -10.11
C TYR A 242 -13.73 1.78 -10.91
N GLU A 243 -13.66 2.28 -12.12
CA GLU A 243 -12.51 2.09 -13.02
C GLU A 243 -11.22 2.73 -12.47
N GLU A 244 -11.35 3.80 -11.68
CA GLU A 244 -10.21 4.46 -11.05
C GLU A 244 -9.64 3.65 -9.88
N VAL A 245 -10.51 2.97 -9.13
CA VAL A 245 -10.12 2.18 -7.94
C VAL A 245 -9.93 0.69 -8.24
N LYS A 246 -10.39 0.22 -9.39
CA LYS A 246 -10.32 -1.18 -9.81
C LYS A 246 -8.93 -1.82 -9.65
N PRO A 247 -7.81 -1.17 -10.05
CA PRO A 247 -6.49 -1.80 -9.89
C PRO A 247 -6.13 -2.04 -8.41
N GLN A 248 -6.46 -1.10 -7.54
CA GLN A 248 -6.19 -1.20 -6.10
C GLN A 248 -7.09 -2.26 -5.45
N LEU A 249 -8.37 -2.29 -5.84
CA LEU A 249 -9.33 -3.27 -5.38
C LEU A 249 -8.94 -4.69 -5.80
N ALA A 250 -8.52 -4.88 -7.07
CA ALA A 250 -8.01 -6.14 -7.56
C ALA A 250 -6.79 -6.62 -6.77
N GLN A 251 -5.82 -5.73 -6.52
CA GLN A 251 -4.62 -6.06 -5.74
C GLN A 251 -4.98 -6.49 -4.30
N ARG A 252 -5.92 -5.79 -3.65
CA ARG A 252 -6.38 -6.16 -2.31
C ARG A 252 -7.03 -7.53 -2.29
N MET A 253 -7.96 -7.77 -3.21
CA MET A 253 -8.69 -9.02 -3.28
C MET A 253 -7.78 -10.19 -3.68
N GLN A 254 -6.77 -9.97 -4.54
CA GLN A 254 -5.72 -10.95 -4.81
C GLN A 254 -4.93 -11.28 -3.54
N GLY A 255 -4.62 -10.28 -2.70
CA GLY A 255 -4.01 -10.51 -1.39
C GLY A 255 -4.85 -11.42 -0.50
N GLN A 256 -6.17 -11.24 -0.46
CA GLN A 256 -7.10 -12.09 0.29
C GLN A 256 -7.13 -13.54 -0.25
N VAL A 257 -7.09 -13.71 -1.58
CA VAL A 257 -7.01 -15.05 -2.21
C VAL A 257 -5.73 -15.76 -1.78
N VAL A 258 -4.60 -15.05 -1.76
CA VAL A 258 -3.30 -15.60 -1.30
C VAL A 258 -3.36 -15.95 0.19
N GLU A 259 -3.87 -15.06 1.02
CA GLU A 259 -3.99 -15.26 2.46
C GLU A 259 -4.84 -16.51 2.79
N GLN A 260 -6.00 -16.64 2.14
CA GLN A 260 -6.87 -17.80 2.32
C GLN A 260 -6.16 -19.09 1.88
N TYR A 261 -5.51 -19.08 0.71
CA TYR A 261 -4.74 -20.21 0.25
C TYR A 261 -3.65 -20.64 1.25
N LEU A 262 -2.88 -19.68 1.77
CA LEU A 262 -1.83 -19.97 2.75
C LEU A 262 -2.38 -20.50 4.06
N LYS A 263 -3.53 -19.99 4.50
CA LYS A 263 -4.25 -20.51 5.69
C LYS A 263 -4.65 -21.97 5.50
N ASP A 264 -5.26 -22.27 4.36
CA ASP A 264 -5.72 -23.63 4.04
C ASP A 264 -4.52 -24.59 3.88
N LEU A 265 -3.44 -24.12 3.25
CA LEU A 265 -2.21 -24.88 3.09
C LEU A 265 -1.56 -25.22 4.43
N ARG A 266 -1.50 -24.24 5.35
CA ARG A 266 -0.98 -24.45 6.71
C ARG A 266 -1.84 -25.46 7.47
N ALA A 267 -3.15 -25.26 7.49
CA ALA A 267 -4.08 -26.15 8.16
C ALA A 267 -3.96 -27.59 7.66
N LYS A 268 -3.85 -27.78 6.33
CA LYS A 268 -3.65 -29.09 5.72
C LYS A 268 -2.36 -29.80 6.16
N ASN A 269 -1.35 -29.04 6.54
CA ASN A 269 -0.03 -29.54 6.97
C ASN A 269 0.17 -29.48 8.50
N GLY A 270 -0.86 -29.19 9.28
CA GLY A 270 -0.80 -29.18 10.74
C GLY A 270 -0.04 -27.97 11.34
N LEU A 271 0.01 -26.84 10.61
CA LEU A 271 0.69 -25.59 11.02
C LEU A 271 -0.30 -24.47 11.34
#